data_c010aba0baa88bf48318ce75309c735e
#
_entry.id   c010aba0baa88bf48318ce75309c735e
#
_cell.length_a   1.000
_cell.length_b   1.000
_cell.length_c   1.000
_cell.angle_alpha   90.00
_cell.angle_beta   90.00
_cell.angle_gamma   90.00
#
_symmetry.space_group_name_H-M   'P 1'
#
loop_
_entity.id
_entity.type
_entity.pdbx_description
1 polymer ?
#
loop_
_entity_poly.entity_id
_entity_poly.type
_entity_poly.pdbx_seq_one_letter_code
_entity_poly.pdbx_strand_id
1 'polypeptide(L)'
;MKIKISNYIAARLVEAGICQAFMVTGGGAMHLNDALGHQEGLHCIYNHHEQASAMGAEAYARIHNRIAALCVTTGPGGTNAITGVVGGWLDSIPMLVLSGQVRYDTTARFSGVGIRAMGDQEFDICKSIDCMTKYSEMVIDPMRIRYCLEKALYLARSGRPGPCWLDIPLNVQGAFVEEEELVGFDSADYEAGGDGWAKAGTMEHAQGGAGSAEAACGDGHSHKILQDQAGHGEHRQVLPGKVKPSVAQEIIDRIRKAARPVINAGNGIRIAGAHEIFMDVAEKLGIPVITGWDSEDCMYDAHPLYVGRAGNMGDRPGNFAIQNSDLVLSIGSRLSIRQVGYNYKTWAREAFVIVNDIDEEELKKPSIHADMPVHADAKDLLEQLDLALDDVLAAEADRLPESLSRPGRKQIFDGGKGLREMNWSQTCAMWKERYPVVLPKHFEHGDEAPVNVYAFIKEVSS
;
A
#
# COMPACT_ATOMS: atom_id res chain seq x y z
N MET A 1 26.59 22.54 -4.99
CA MET A 1 26.36 22.94 -6.41
C MET A 1 24.99 23.57 -6.52
N LYS A 2 24.92 24.72 -7.21
CA LYS A 2 23.64 25.45 -7.32
C LYS A 2 22.67 24.73 -8.25
N ILE A 3 21.51 24.32 -7.73
CA ILE A 3 20.48 23.56 -8.45
C ILE A 3 19.12 24.24 -8.34
N LYS A 4 18.31 24.16 -9.42
CA LYS A 4 16.92 24.62 -9.41
C LYS A 4 16.06 23.57 -8.69
N ILE A 5 15.16 24.00 -7.81
CA ILE A 5 14.32 23.09 -7.00
C ILE A 5 13.55 22.06 -7.85
N SER A 6 12.94 22.47 -8.96
CA SER A 6 12.23 21.54 -9.83
C SER A 6 13.15 20.47 -10.43
N ASN A 7 14.41 20.83 -10.80
CA ASN A 7 15.39 19.88 -11.30
C ASN A 7 15.87 18.94 -10.17
N TYR A 8 16.06 19.46 -8.97
CA TYR A 8 16.37 18.66 -7.79
C TYR A 8 15.29 17.59 -7.55
N ILE A 9 14.02 18.00 -7.54
CA ILE A 9 12.90 17.06 -7.39
C ILE A 9 12.96 15.96 -8.45
N ALA A 10 13.08 16.33 -9.73
CA ALA A 10 13.09 15.37 -10.83
C ALA A 10 14.24 14.36 -10.70
N ALA A 11 15.44 14.81 -10.37
CA ALA A 11 16.60 13.94 -10.16
C ALA A 11 16.37 12.99 -8.97
N ARG A 12 15.85 13.49 -7.85
CA ARG A 12 15.58 12.68 -6.65
C ARG A 12 14.50 11.61 -6.87
N LEU A 13 13.50 11.85 -7.74
CA LEU A 13 12.53 10.82 -8.12
C LEU A 13 13.21 9.63 -8.79
N VAL A 14 14.10 9.89 -9.74
CA VAL A 14 14.84 8.83 -10.44
C VAL A 14 15.75 8.07 -9.48
N GLU A 15 16.47 8.75 -8.62
CA GLU A 15 17.31 8.14 -7.59
C GLU A 15 16.51 7.29 -6.59
N ALA A 16 15.27 7.68 -6.30
CA ALA A 16 14.34 6.89 -5.48
C ALA A 16 13.73 5.68 -6.25
N GLY A 17 14.12 5.46 -7.50
CA GLY A 17 13.65 4.36 -8.35
C GLY A 17 12.28 4.61 -8.98
N ILE A 18 11.80 5.86 -9.01
CA ILE A 18 10.59 6.26 -9.72
C ILE A 18 10.96 6.53 -11.18
N CYS A 19 10.50 5.67 -12.07
CA CYS A 19 10.81 5.76 -13.49
C CYS A 19 9.62 6.24 -14.35
N GLN A 20 8.44 6.44 -13.74
CA GLN A 20 7.25 6.96 -14.43
C GLN A 20 6.55 8.05 -13.64
N ALA A 21 6.14 9.11 -14.35
CA ALA A 21 5.30 10.18 -13.84
C ALA A 21 4.06 10.35 -14.72
N PHE A 22 2.89 10.29 -14.11
CA PHE A 22 1.61 10.54 -14.80
C PHE A 22 1.23 12.00 -14.58
N MET A 23 0.81 12.70 -15.64
CA MET A 23 0.64 14.12 -15.51
C MET A 23 -0.34 14.76 -16.49
N VAL A 24 -0.84 15.93 -16.10
CA VAL A 24 -1.46 16.91 -16.96
C VAL A 24 -0.72 18.22 -16.76
N THR A 25 -0.25 18.82 -17.85
CA THR A 25 0.52 20.07 -17.78
C THR A 25 -0.37 21.25 -17.43
N GLY A 26 0.18 22.23 -16.72
CA GLY A 26 -0.52 23.47 -16.40
C GLY A 26 0.40 24.55 -15.86
N GLY A 27 -0.08 25.81 -15.91
CA GLY A 27 0.71 27.00 -15.58
C GLY A 27 1.28 27.01 -14.15
N GLY A 28 0.49 26.54 -13.17
CA GLY A 28 0.95 26.47 -11.78
C GLY A 28 2.04 25.42 -11.51
N ALA A 29 2.26 24.48 -12.44
CA ALA A 29 3.29 23.44 -12.36
C ALA A 29 4.36 23.58 -13.46
N MET A 30 4.51 24.76 -14.09
CA MET A 30 5.33 24.91 -15.30
C MET A 30 6.78 24.49 -15.11
N HIS A 31 7.39 24.79 -13.97
CA HIS A 31 8.78 24.40 -13.70
C HIS A 31 8.91 22.92 -13.37
N LEU A 32 7.91 22.32 -12.71
CA LEU A 32 7.86 20.87 -12.49
C LEU A 32 7.68 20.13 -13.81
N ASN A 33 6.75 20.58 -14.66
CA ASN A 33 6.50 19.98 -15.96
C ASN A 33 7.75 19.98 -16.85
N ASP A 34 8.48 21.12 -16.87
CA ASP A 34 9.73 21.25 -17.61
C ASP A 34 10.82 20.31 -17.08
N ALA A 35 11.03 20.32 -15.75
CA ALA A 35 12.07 19.51 -15.12
C ALA A 35 11.80 18.00 -15.25
N LEU A 36 10.55 17.56 -15.01
CA LEU A 36 10.17 16.16 -15.12
C LEU A 36 10.26 15.67 -16.57
N GLY A 37 9.79 16.50 -17.52
CA GLY A 37 9.81 16.15 -18.95
C GLY A 37 11.21 16.03 -19.56
N HIS A 38 12.22 16.70 -18.97
CA HIS A 38 13.61 16.64 -19.42
C HIS A 38 14.50 15.70 -18.58
N GLN A 39 13.97 15.12 -17.50
CA GLN A 39 14.76 14.26 -16.62
C GLN A 39 15.07 12.92 -17.30
N GLU A 40 16.34 12.64 -17.51
CA GLU A 40 16.78 11.32 -17.98
C GLU A 40 16.42 10.24 -16.96
N GLY A 41 15.92 9.10 -17.43
CA GLY A 41 15.46 7.98 -16.60
C GLY A 41 14.03 8.12 -16.08
N LEU A 42 13.34 9.24 -16.33
CA LEU A 42 11.94 9.44 -15.99
C LEU A 42 11.07 9.50 -17.26
N HIS A 43 10.10 8.60 -17.38
CA HIS A 43 9.13 8.59 -18.46
C HIS A 43 7.84 9.30 -18.03
N CYS A 44 7.51 10.42 -18.70
CA CYS A 44 6.29 11.18 -18.44
C CYS A 44 5.14 10.73 -19.32
N ILE A 45 4.02 10.35 -18.71
CA ILE A 45 2.78 9.95 -19.39
C ILE A 45 1.77 11.10 -19.28
N TYR A 46 1.49 11.75 -20.40
CA TYR A 46 0.60 12.90 -20.47
C TYR A 46 -0.82 12.45 -20.78
N ASN A 47 -1.74 12.69 -19.85
CA ASN A 47 -3.15 12.39 -20.01
C ASN A 47 -3.96 13.66 -20.31
N HIS A 48 -5.24 13.48 -20.65
CA HIS A 48 -6.17 14.59 -20.93
C HIS A 48 -6.98 15.01 -19.71
N HIS A 49 -6.85 14.30 -18.57
CA HIS A 49 -7.56 14.59 -17.34
C HIS A 49 -6.78 14.06 -16.13
N GLU A 50 -6.73 14.83 -15.06
CA GLU A 50 -5.92 14.51 -13.87
C GLU A 50 -6.44 13.27 -13.13
N GLN A 51 -7.75 13.01 -13.18
CA GLN A 51 -8.32 11.78 -12.64
C GLN A 51 -7.75 10.55 -13.35
N ALA A 52 -7.61 10.60 -14.68
CA ALA A 52 -7.00 9.51 -15.43
C ALA A 52 -5.51 9.35 -15.08
N SER A 53 -4.79 10.47 -14.89
CA SER A 53 -3.39 10.43 -14.44
C SER A 53 -3.26 9.80 -13.06
N ALA A 54 -4.12 10.18 -12.12
CA ALA A 54 -4.10 9.65 -10.75
C ALA A 54 -4.45 8.15 -10.70
N MET A 55 -5.47 7.72 -11.46
CA MET A 55 -5.82 6.30 -11.60
C MET A 55 -4.72 5.50 -12.31
N GLY A 56 -4.06 6.09 -13.32
CA GLY A 56 -2.93 5.48 -13.99
C GLY A 56 -1.72 5.29 -13.08
N ALA A 57 -1.42 6.30 -12.25
CA ALA A 57 -0.35 6.23 -11.25
C ALA A 57 -0.66 5.16 -10.19
N GLU A 58 -1.89 5.12 -9.70
CA GLU A 58 -2.35 4.11 -8.74
C GLU A 58 -2.24 2.69 -9.32
N ALA A 59 -2.76 2.47 -10.53
CA ALA A 59 -2.70 1.18 -11.19
C ALA A 59 -1.26 0.72 -11.48
N TYR A 60 -0.39 1.65 -11.89
CA TYR A 60 1.03 1.36 -12.08
C TYR A 60 1.70 0.93 -10.78
N ALA A 61 1.47 1.69 -9.70
CA ALA A 61 2.04 1.39 -8.39
C ALA A 61 1.54 0.03 -7.87
N ARG A 62 0.27 -0.26 -8.04
CA ARG A 62 -0.37 -1.53 -7.68
C ARG A 62 0.28 -2.72 -8.39
N ILE A 63 0.45 -2.64 -9.71
CA ILE A 63 0.98 -3.76 -10.51
C ILE A 63 2.47 -3.99 -10.28
N HIS A 64 3.24 -2.92 -10.14
CA HIS A 64 4.69 -3.01 -10.03
C HIS A 64 5.21 -3.03 -8.58
N ASN A 65 4.33 -2.86 -7.60
CA ASN A 65 4.67 -2.71 -6.18
C ASN A 65 5.75 -1.62 -5.96
N ARG A 66 5.60 -0.47 -6.64
CA ARG A 66 6.55 0.66 -6.63
C ARG A 66 5.78 1.96 -6.53
N ILE A 67 6.41 3.01 -5.98
CA ILE A 67 5.82 4.35 -6.02
C ILE A 67 5.71 4.81 -7.48
N ALA A 68 4.54 5.36 -7.84
CA ALA A 68 4.38 6.18 -9.03
C ALA A 68 4.29 7.66 -8.66
N ALA A 69 4.86 8.53 -9.49
CA ALA A 69 4.67 9.96 -9.35
C ALA A 69 3.45 10.44 -10.15
N LEU A 70 2.68 11.33 -9.55
CA LEU A 70 1.62 12.09 -10.18
C LEU A 70 1.99 13.57 -10.15
N CYS A 71 1.96 14.27 -11.27
CA CYS A 71 2.16 15.71 -11.31
C CYS A 71 0.94 16.42 -11.88
N VAL A 72 0.40 17.37 -11.13
CA VAL A 72 -0.80 18.16 -11.50
C VAL A 72 -0.56 19.64 -11.24
N THR A 73 -1.39 20.50 -11.85
CA THR A 73 -1.31 21.94 -11.65
C THR A 73 -2.15 22.40 -10.45
N THR A 74 -2.16 23.70 -10.19
CA THR A 74 -2.90 24.34 -9.10
C THR A 74 -4.43 24.17 -9.24
N GLY A 75 -5.16 24.29 -8.14
CA GLY A 75 -6.61 24.33 -8.07
C GLY A 75 -7.30 23.14 -8.72
N PRO A 76 -7.99 23.33 -9.87
CA PRO A 76 -8.71 22.25 -10.56
C PRO A 76 -7.84 21.02 -10.86
N GLY A 77 -6.54 21.19 -11.16
CA GLY A 77 -5.63 20.09 -11.37
C GLY A 77 -5.51 19.17 -10.15
N GLY A 78 -5.30 19.76 -8.97
CA GLY A 78 -5.26 19.01 -7.72
C GLY A 78 -6.61 18.36 -7.39
N THR A 79 -7.74 19.13 -7.46
CA THR A 79 -9.06 18.61 -7.10
C THR A 79 -9.54 17.49 -8.02
N ASN A 80 -9.22 17.55 -9.31
CA ASN A 80 -9.52 16.47 -10.26
C ASN A 80 -8.79 15.17 -9.97
N ALA A 81 -7.60 15.23 -9.38
CA ALA A 81 -6.80 14.05 -9.05
C ALA A 81 -7.33 13.27 -7.83
N ILE A 82 -8.14 13.88 -6.97
CA ILE A 82 -8.59 13.33 -5.69
C ILE A 82 -9.16 11.91 -5.83
N THR A 83 -9.97 11.65 -6.84
CA THR A 83 -10.61 10.32 -7.01
C THR A 83 -9.62 9.18 -7.09
N GLY A 84 -8.54 9.33 -7.88
CA GLY A 84 -7.49 8.30 -7.98
C GLY A 84 -6.64 8.20 -6.71
N VAL A 85 -6.40 9.34 -6.04
CA VAL A 85 -5.66 9.36 -4.77
C VAL A 85 -6.43 8.67 -3.65
N VAL A 86 -7.77 8.88 -3.57
CA VAL A 86 -8.63 8.13 -2.62
C VAL A 86 -8.58 6.64 -2.89
N GLY A 87 -8.54 6.20 -4.16
CA GLY A 87 -8.34 4.78 -4.51
C GLY A 87 -7.06 4.23 -3.90
N GLY A 88 -5.95 4.93 -4.12
CA GLY A 88 -4.66 4.56 -3.54
C GLY A 88 -4.65 4.54 -2.01
N TRP A 89 -5.32 5.50 -1.37
CA TRP A 89 -5.47 5.55 0.09
C TRP A 89 -6.22 4.35 0.65
N LEU A 90 -7.38 4.05 0.07
CA LEU A 90 -8.23 2.95 0.55
C LEU A 90 -7.58 1.57 0.37
N ASP A 91 -6.80 1.40 -0.69
CA ASP A 91 -6.17 0.11 -1.01
C ASP A 91 -4.69 0.04 -0.62
N SER A 92 -4.20 1.04 0.12
CA SER A 92 -2.83 1.06 0.65
C SER A 92 -1.76 1.06 -0.46
N ILE A 93 -1.97 1.84 -1.50
CA ILE A 93 -1.07 1.95 -2.65
C ILE A 93 -0.14 3.16 -2.49
N PRO A 94 1.19 2.95 -2.55
CA PRO A 94 2.14 4.03 -2.39
C PRO A 94 2.14 4.97 -3.61
N MET A 95 1.83 6.24 -3.39
CA MET A 95 1.82 7.27 -4.42
C MET A 95 2.53 8.53 -3.92
N LEU A 96 3.25 9.23 -4.81
CA LEU A 96 3.74 10.57 -4.57
C LEU A 96 3.03 11.54 -5.50
N VAL A 97 2.29 12.48 -4.94
CA VAL A 97 1.62 13.54 -5.69
C VAL A 97 2.39 14.84 -5.54
N LEU A 98 2.72 15.45 -6.66
CA LEU A 98 3.32 16.77 -6.75
C LEU A 98 2.31 17.70 -7.41
N SER A 99 1.75 18.66 -6.67
CA SER A 99 0.94 19.71 -7.26
C SER A 99 1.72 21.01 -7.37
N GLY A 100 1.53 21.69 -8.47
CA GLY A 100 1.97 23.08 -8.60
C GLY A 100 0.97 24.01 -7.92
N GLN A 101 1.46 25.16 -7.45
CA GLN A 101 0.66 26.20 -6.84
C GLN A 101 1.04 27.56 -7.42
N VAL A 102 0.14 28.55 -7.32
CA VAL A 102 0.50 29.94 -7.58
C VAL A 102 1.67 30.38 -6.70
N ARG A 103 2.29 31.52 -6.96
CA ARG A 103 3.34 32.03 -6.09
C ARG A 103 2.82 32.14 -4.65
N TYR A 104 3.62 31.74 -3.67
CA TYR A 104 3.20 31.74 -2.26
C TYR A 104 2.69 33.10 -1.80
N ASP A 105 3.38 34.18 -2.19
CA ASP A 105 3.03 35.57 -1.86
C ASP A 105 1.69 36.04 -2.48
N THR A 106 1.09 35.24 -3.39
CA THR A 106 -0.22 35.47 -3.98
C THR A 106 -1.27 34.47 -3.49
N THR A 107 -1.04 33.76 -2.40
CA THR A 107 -2.01 32.83 -1.82
C THR A 107 -2.85 33.48 -0.72
N ALA A 108 -4.07 33.00 -0.54
CA ALA A 108 -4.92 33.37 0.58
C ALA A 108 -4.26 33.01 1.92
N ARG A 109 -3.49 31.90 1.96
CA ARG A 109 -2.71 31.49 3.14
C ARG A 109 -1.68 32.55 3.52
N PHE A 110 -0.94 33.08 2.57
CA PHE A 110 0.04 34.14 2.81
C PHE A 110 -0.62 35.45 3.28
N SER A 111 -1.81 35.78 2.76
CA SER A 111 -2.52 37.00 3.11
C SER A 111 -2.93 37.05 4.58
N GLY A 112 -3.05 35.92 5.26
CA GLY A 112 -3.46 35.82 6.67
C GLY A 112 -4.91 36.26 6.94
N VAL A 113 -5.72 36.50 5.88
CA VAL A 113 -7.13 36.89 6.00
C VAL A 113 -8.05 35.79 5.43
N GLY A 114 -9.27 35.72 5.89
CA GLY A 114 -10.23 34.68 5.57
C GLY A 114 -10.86 34.78 4.16
N ILE A 115 -10.07 35.12 3.15
CA ILE A 115 -10.53 35.13 1.74
C ILE A 115 -10.46 33.70 1.15
N ARG A 116 -11.27 33.44 0.12
CA ARG A 116 -11.34 32.12 -0.52
C ARG A 116 -10.14 31.83 -1.43
N ALA A 117 -9.67 32.84 -2.16
CA ALA A 117 -8.52 32.80 -3.06
C ALA A 117 -8.02 34.22 -3.32
N MET A 118 -6.74 34.36 -3.62
CA MET A 118 -6.09 35.60 -4.06
C MET A 118 -5.41 35.40 -5.41
N GLY A 119 -4.73 34.27 -5.60
CA GLY A 119 -4.08 33.88 -6.85
C GLY A 119 -5.04 33.28 -7.88
N ASP A 120 -4.60 33.21 -9.13
CA ASP A 120 -5.39 32.66 -10.22
C ASP A 120 -5.57 31.15 -10.04
N GLN A 121 -6.84 30.69 -9.95
CA GLN A 121 -7.20 29.31 -9.68
C GLN A 121 -6.60 28.72 -8.40
N GLU A 122 -6.17 29.57 -7.48
CA GLU A 122 -5.64 29.16 -6.18
C GLU A 122 -6.64 28.28 -5.43
N PHE A 123 -6.14 27.19 -4.86
CA PHE A 123 -6.87 26.36 -3.92
C PHE A 123 -5.88 25.74 -2.92
N ASP A 124 -6.17 25.83 -1.63
CA ASP A 124 -5.37 25.19 -0.59
C ASP A 124 -5.67 23.69 -0.56
N ILE A 125 -5.05 22.95 -1.44
CA ILE A 125 -5.32 21.52 -1.65
C ILE A 125 -4.98 20.70 -0.41
N CYS A 126 -3.91 21.06 0.34
CA CYS A 126 -3.46 20.31 1.51
C CYS A 126 -4.59 20.10 2.54
N LYS A 127 -5.41 21.12 2.77
CA LYS A 127 -6.57 21.01 3.68
C LYS A 127 -7.63 20.00 3.22
N SER A 128 -7.77 19.80 1.90
CA SER A 128 -8.81 18.92 1.34
C SER A 128 -8.35 17.46 1.30
N ILE A 129 -7.05 17.20 1.24
CA ILE A 129 -6.48 15.87 1.08
C ILE A 129 -5.91 15.29 2.38
N ASP A 130 -5.99 16.01 3.48
CA ASP A 130 -5.51 15.58 4.78
C ASP A 130 -6.04 14.18 5.18
N CYS A 131 -7.35 13.95 5.00
CA CYS A 131 -7.99 12.69 5.36
C CYS A 131 -7.67 11.51 4.42
N MET A 132 -6.92 11.71 3.34
CA MET A 132 -6.62 10.69 2.33
C MET A 132 -5.14 10.63 1.93
N THR A 133 -4.26 11.18 2.75
CA THR A 133 -2.82 11.12 2.56
C THR A 133 -2.11 10.81 3.88
N LYS A 134 -1.00 10.13 3.81
CA LYS A 134 -0.16 9.89 5.00
C LYS A 134 0.60 11.14 5.44
N TYR A 135 0.91 11.99 4.47
CA TYR A 135 1.59 13.25 4.65
C TYR A 135 1.24 14.20 3.52
N SER A 136 0.93 15.43 3.88
CA SER A 136 0.73 16.50 2.92
C SER A 136 1.36 17.79 3.42
N GLU A 137 2.09 18.53 2.55
CA GLU A 137 2.68 19.81 2.90
C GLU A 137 2.70 20.76 1.70
N MET A 138 2.34 22.03 1.92
CA MET A 138 2.69 23.10 0.99
C MET A 138 4.11 23.54 1.29
N VAL A 139 5.05 23.24 0.41
CA VAL A 139 6.48 23.55 0.57
C VAL A 139 6.73 25.02 0.26
N ILE A 140 6.73 25.85 1.28
CA ILE A 140 6.88 27.32 1.12
C ILE A 140 8.33 27.81 1.21
N ASP A 141 9.20 27.03 1.84
CA ASP A 141 10.63 27.30 1.96
C ASP A 141 11.41 26.35 1.04
N PRO A 142 12.14 26.89 0.02
CA PRO A 142 12.96 26.06 -0.86
C PRO A 142 13.99 25.18 -0.14
N MET A 143 14.51 25.63 1.02
CA MET A 143 15.50 24.86 1.79
C MET A 143 14.93 23.61 2.44
N ARG A 144 13.61 23.50 2.54
CA ARG A 144 12.93 22.32 3.11
C ARG A 144 12.64 21.22 2.08
N ILE A 145 12.90 21.48 0.79
CA ILE A 145 12.46 20.54 -0.28
C ILE A 145 13.01 19.13 -0.09
N ARG A 146 14.27 18.99 0.30
CA ARG A 146 14.91 17.71 0.54
C ARG A 146 14.20 16.94 1.65
N TYR A 147 14.01 17.59 2.79
CA TYR A 147 13.29 17.01 3.93
C TYR A 147 11.87 16.58 3.55
N CYS A 148 11.09 17.46 2.92
CA CYS A 148 9.72 17.17 2.56
C CYS A 148 9.62 16.01 1.56
N LEU A 149 10.52 15.97 0.56
CA LEU A 149 10.51 14.92 -0.47
C LEU A 149 10.95 13.57 0.10
N GLU A 150 12.05 13.53 0.86
CA GLU A 150 12.53 12.29 1.50
C GLU A 150 11.50 11.75 2.50
N LYS A 151 10.86 12.63 3.30
CA LYS A 151 9.77 12.26 4.22
C LYS A 151 8.57 11.69 3.48
N ALA A 152 8.12 12.34 2.40
CA ALA A 152 7.01 11.87 1.59
C ALA A 152 7.29 10.50 0.97
N LEU A 153 8.50 10.30 0.43
CA LEU A 153 8.93 9.02 -0.15
C LEU A 153 9.03 7.90 0.89
N TYR A 154 9.52 8.22 2.09
CA TYR A 154 9.58 7.28 3.20
C TYR A 154 8.18 6.89 3.67
N LEU A 155 7.34 7.89 3.99
CA LEU A 155 6.00 7.64 4.52
C LEU A 155 5.08 6.93 3.53
N ALA A 156 5.21 7.21 2.24
CA ALA A 156 4.42 6.52 1.22
C ALA A 156 4.61 4.99 1.25
N ARG A 157 5.76 4.50 1.68
CA ARG A 157 6.12 3.06 1.72
C ARG A 157 6.12 2.44 3.11
N SER A 158 6.36 3.23 4.17
CA SER A 158 6.53 2.72 5.53
C SER A 158 5.21 2.30 6.16
N GLY A 159 5.23 1.27 6.99
CA GLY A 159 4.04 0.75 7.64
C GLY A 159 2.98 0.34 6.61
N ARG A 160 1.73 0.73 6.82
CA ARG A 160 0.68 0.63 5.80
C ARG A 160 0.94 1.67 4.72
N PRO A 161 1.27 1.30 3.47
CA PRO A 161 1.56 2.25 2.40
C PRO A 161 0.36 3.14 2.07
N GLY A 162 0.64 4.27 1.40
CA GLY A 162 -0.42 5.17 0.97
C GLY A 162 0.12 6.43 0.29
N PRO A 163 -0.77 7.29 -0.23
CA PRO A 163 -0.41 8.52 -0.90
C PRO A 163 0.25 9.53 0.04
N CYS A 164 1.24 10.26 -0.48
CA CYS A 164 1.78 11.49 0.08
C CYS A 164 1.68 12.61 -0.95
N TRP A 165 1.51 13.86 -0.50
CA TRP A 165 1.27 14.99 -1.39
C TRP A 165 2.10 16.21 -1.02
N LEU A 166 2.86 16.73 -1.99
CA LEU A 166 3.59 17.99 -1.85
C LEU A 166 3.02 19.04 -2.80
N ASP A 167 2.53 20.14 -2.24
CA ASP A 167 2.04 21.30 -2.99
C ASP A 167 3.14 22.36 -3.08
N ILE A 168 3.60 22.68 -4.29
CA ILE A 168 4.85 23.43 -4.48
C ILE A 168 4.58 24.72 -5.23
N PRO A 169 4.63 25.90 -4.54
CA PRO A 169 4.44 27.20 -5.17
C PRO A 169 5.46 27.51 -6.27
N LEU A 170 5.04 28.25 -7.32
CA LEU A 170 5.86 28.60 -8.47
C LEU A 170 7.20 29.24 -8.12
N ASN A 171 7.21 30.14 -7.12
CA ASN A 171 8.45 30.77 -6.65
C ASN A 171 9.42 29.77 -6.01
N VAL A 172 8.90 28.72 -5.38
CA VAL A 172 9.70 27.61 -4.83
C VAL A 172 10.20 26.70 -5.95
N GLN A 173 9.32 26.30 -6.88
CA GLN A 173 9.72 25.48 -8.04
C GLN A 173 10.88 26.10 -8.84
N GLY A 174 10.87 27.43 -9.01
CA GLY A 174 11.86 28.19 -9.75
C GLY A 174 13.10 28.62 -8.93
N ALA A 175 13.09 28.44 -7.63
CA ALA A 175 14.20 28.86 -6.77
C ALA A 175 15.47 28.04 -7.03
N PHE A 176 16.64 28.66 -6.79
CA PHE A 176 17.94 28.01 -6.86
C PHE A 176 18.55 27.95 -5.46
N VAL A 177 19.01 26.77 -5.06
CA VAL A 177 19.63 26.49 -3.78
C VAL A 177 21.00 25.83 -3.96
N GLU A 178 21.86 25.92 -2.95
CA GLU A 178 23.06 25.07 -2.88
C GLU A 178 22.64 23.70 -2.35
N GLU A 179 22.82 22.66 -3.15
CA GLU A 179 22.34 21.30 -2.84
C GLU A 179 22.94 20.77 -1.52
N GLU A 180 24.18 21.10 -1.25
CA GLU A 180 24.91 20.69 -0.04
C GLU A 180 24.36 21.29 1.25
N GLU A 181 23.58 22.38 1.15
CA GLU A 181 22.96 23.06 2.30
C GLU A 181 21.57 22.48 2.64
N LEU A 182 21.02 21.63 1.78
CA LEU A 182 19.71 21.02 1.98
C LEU A 182 19.76 19.97 3.10
N VAL A 183 18.94 20.16 4.12
CA VAL A 183 18.79 19.21 5.22
C VAL A 183 17.82 18.11 4.83
N GLY A 184 18.21 16.84 5.05
CA GLY A 184 17.42 15.67 4.73
C GLY A 184 16.45 15.23 5.83
N PHE A 185 15.76 14.12 5.60
CA PHE A 185 14.89 13.47 6.56
C PHE A 185 15.62 12.29 7.23
N ASP A 186 15.55 12.23 8.56
CA ASP A 186 16.09 11.14 9.38
C ASP A 186 14.95 10.23 9.84
N SER A 187 14.82 9.07 9.20
CA SER A 187 13.78 8.11 9.54
C SER A 187 13.96 7.51 10.93
N ALA A 188 15.19 7.36 11.42
CA ALA A 188 15.43 6.79 12.74
C ALA A 188 14.99 7.74 13.86
N ASP A 189 15.27 9.06 13.71
CA ASP A 189 14.75 10.07 14.64
C ASP A 189 13.21 10.12 14.59
N TYR A 190 12.65 10.05 13.39
CA TYR A 190 11.20 10.04 13.21
C TYR A 190 10.55 8.81 13.87
N GLU A 191 11.09 7.61 13.68
CA GLU A 191 10.60 6.37 14.31
C GLU A 191 10.73 6.42 15.83
N ALA A 192 11.77 7.06 16.35
CA ALA A 192 11.98 7.27 17.78
C ALA A 192 11.05 8.34 18.41
N GLY A 193 10.20 8.99 17.63
CA GLY A 193 9.25 9.99 18.11
C GLY A 193 9.63 11.44 17.85
N GLY A 194 10.78 11.69 17.19
CA GLY A 194 11.21 13.01 16.72
C GLY A 194 10.42 13.49 15.50
N ASP A 195 10.80 14.62 14.95
CA ASP A 195 10.23 15.18 13.72
C ASP A 195 10.91 14.64 12.44
N GLY A 196 12.04 13.94 12.61
CA GLY A 196 12.85 13.44 11.51
C GLY A 196 13.68 14.52 10.80
N TRP A 197 13.82 15.68 11.40
CA TRP A 197 14.75 16.68 10.87
C TRP A 197 16.18 16.22 11.11
N ALA A 198 16.89 15.85 10.05
CA ALA A 198 18.26 15.38 10.18
C ALA A 198 19.10 16.45 10.88
N LYS A 199 19.60 16.16 12.09
CA LYS A 199 20.49 17.06 12.78
C LYS A 199 21.70 17.25 11.88
N ALA A 200 21.90 18.45 11.35
CA ALA A 200 23.13 18.80 10.66
C ALA A 200 24.25 18.36 11.59
N GLY A 201 25.10 17.42 11.12
CA GLY A 201 26.24 16.96 11.91
C GLY A 201 26.89 18.21 12.48
N THR A 202 27.12 18.26 13.78
CA THR A 202 27.62 19.38 14.55
C THR A 202 28.73 20.09 13.82
N MET A 203 28.39 20.93 12.88
CA MET A 203 29.23 22.04 12.52
C MET A 203 29.02 23.06 13.65
N GLU A 204 29.95 23.05 14.60
CA GLU A 204 30.26 24.23 15.38
C GLU A 204 30.55 25.37 14.39
N HIS A 205 29.52 26.06 13.96
CA HIS A 205 29.68 27.33 13.29
C HIS A 205 28.70 28.34 13.84
N ALA A 206 29.34 29.08 14.75
CA ALA A 206 29.43 30.52 14.58
C ALA A 206 28.13 31.26 14.82
N GLN A 207 28.01 31.62 16.07
CA GLN A 207 27.58 33.00 16.39
C GLN A 207 28.25 33.98 15.42
N GLY A 208 27.49 34.50 14.48
CA GLY A 208 28.00 35.59 13.64
C GLY A 208 27.45 35.50 12.22
N GLY A 209 26.31 36.11 11.96
CA GLY A 209 25.83 36.30 10.60
C GLY A 209 24.31 36.40 10.44
N ALA A 210 23.65 37.07 11.39
CA ALA A 210 22.37 37.69 11.12
C ALA A 210 22.60 38.87 10.17
N GLY A 211 22.58 38.60 8.89
CA GLY A 211 22.78 39.67 7.91
C GLY A 211 22.65 39.11 6.51
N SER A 212 21.44 39.18 5.95
CA SER A 212 21.08 39.32 4.56
C SER A 212 19.82 38.57 4.07
N ALA A 213 19.07 37.88 4.95
CA ALA A 213 17.73 37.42 4.60
C ALA A 213 16.61 38.39 5.04
N GLU A 214 16.95 39.48 5.70
CA GLU A 214 15.97 40.47 6.18
C GLU A 214 15.47 41.48 5.12
N ALA A 215 15.88 41.36 3.88
CA ALA A 215 15.52 42.35 2.86
C ALA A 215 14.29 41.94 2.00
N ALA A 216 13.52 40.88 2.32
CA ALA A 216 12.36 40.49 1.53
C ALA A 216 11.05 40.22 2.31
N CYS A 217 11.04 40.32 3.64
CA CYS A 217 9.78 40.22 4.41
C CYS A 217 9.88 41.16 5.63
N GLY A 218 9.19 42.29 5.53
CA GLY A 218 8.99 43.17 6.68
C GLY A 218 8.06 42.56 7.71
N ASP A 219 8.46 42.72 8.95
CA ASP A 219 7.69 42.78 10.17
C ASP A 219 6.78 41.60 10.62
N GLY A 220 7.20 40.94 11.67
CA GLY A 220 6.31 40.29 12.65
C GLY A 220 5.51 39.06 12.20
N HIS A 221 5.34 38.84 10.90
CA HIS A 221 4.59 37.73 10.33
C HIS A 221 5.36 36.40 10.25
N SER A 222 6.69 36.46 10.21
CA SER A 222 7.56 35.30 9.99
C SER A 222 7.47 34.25 11.11
N HIS A 223 7.35 34.69 12.38
CA HIS A 223 7.26 33.76 13.52
C HIS A 223 5.91 33.03 13.62
N LYS A 224 4.83 33.69 13.23
CA LYS A 224 3.49 33.07 13.23
C LYS A 224 3.30 32.08 12.09
N ILE A 225 3.90 32.35 10.94
CA ILE A 225 3.90 31.51 9.75
C ILE A 225 4.66 30.19 10.03
N LEU A 226 5.76 30.23 10.78
CA LEU A 226 6.53 29.04 11.15
C LEU A 226 5.79 28.12 12.15
N GLN A 227 4.90 28.68 12.97
CA GLN A 227 4.08 27.89 13.90
C GLN A 227 2.84 27.27 13.25
N ASP A 228 2.27 27.91 12.22
CA ASP A 228 1.18 27.31 11.40
C ASP A 228 1.67 26.28 10.37
N GLN A 229 2.98 26.12 10.21
CA GLN A 229 3.61 25.13 9.34
C GLN A 229 3.70 23.73 9.96
N ALA A 230 3.41 23.57 11.24
CA ALA A 230 3.38 22.27 11.89
C ALA A 230 2.22 21.43 11.34
N GLY A 231 2.51 20.69 10.27
CA GLY A 231 1.82 19.46 9.90
C GLY A 231 0.31 19.56 9.67
N HIS A 232 -0.12 20.14 8.58
CA HIS A 232 -1.41 19.79 8.06
C HIS A 232 -1.28 18.41 7.39
N GLY A 233 -1.85 17.38 8.00
CA GLY A 233 -1.99 16.07 7.40
C GLY A 233 -0.82 15.12 7.59
N GLU A 234 -0.50 14.76 8.81
CA GLU A 234 0.38 13.64 9.08
C GLU A 234 -0.34 12.57 9.89
N HIS A 235 -0.54 11.40 9.29
CA HIS A 235 -1.08 10.21 9.96
C HIS A 235 0.07 9.31 10.38
N ARG A 236 0.58 9.53 11.58
CA ARG A 236 1.66 8.72 12.14
C ARG A 236 1.13 7.36 12.55
N GLN A 237 1.66 6.30 11.94
CA GLN A 237 1.34 4.92 12.31
C GLN A 237 2.33 4.39 13.34
N VAL A 238 1.84 3.55 14.25
CA VAL A 238 2.71 2.71 15.09
C VAL A 238 3.16 1.54 14.24
N LEU A 239 4.46 1.47 13.96
CA LEU A 239 5.03 0.34 13.22
C LEU A 239 5.00 -0.91 14.10
N PRO A 240 4.63 -2.08 13.56
CA PRO A 240 4.64 -3.32 14.32
C PRO A 240 6.06 -3.74 14.67
N GLY A 241 6.20 -4.38 15.82
CA GLY A 241 7.45 -5.07 16.18
C GLY A 241 7.62 -6.37 15.40
N LYS A 242 8.81 -6.98 15.54
CA LYS A 242 9.10 -8.30 14.96
C LYS A 242 8.23 -9.39 15.58
N VAL A 243 7.78 -10.33 14.75
CA VAL A 243 7.01 -11.50 15.21
C VAL A 243 7.90 -12.40 16.06
N LYS A 244 7.38 -12.79 17.24
CA LYS A 244 8.11 -13.72 18.10
C LYS A 244 7.95 -15.15 17.59
N PRO A 245 8.99 -16.01 17.65
CA PRO A 245 8.88 -17.41 17.26
C PRO A 245 7.73 -18.18 17.93
N SER A 246 7.40 -17.83 19.17
CA SER A 246 6.27 -18.44 19.91
C SER A 246 4.92 -18.17 19.26
N VAL A 247 4.74 -17.05 18.55
CA VAL A 247 3.50 -16.73 17.81
C VAL A 247 3.36 -17.65 16.62
N ALA A 248 4.42 -17.83 15.84
CA ALA A 248 4.44 -18.75 14.71
C ALA A 248 4.16 -20.20 15.15
N GLN A 249 4.79 -20.65 16.25
CA GLN A 249 4.55 -21.97 16.81
C GLN A 249 3.10 -22.15 17.26
N GLU A 250 2.51 -21.15 17.91
CA GLU A 250 1.10 -21.21 18.32
C GLU A 250 0.16 -21.33 17.11
N ILE A 251 0.41 -20.59 16.05
CA ILE A 251 -0.36 -20.68 14.80
C ILE A 251 -0.28 -22.09 14.21
N ILE A 252 0.92 -22.66 14.09
CA ILE A 252 1.14 -24.01 13.59
C ILE A 252 0.41 -25.05 14.45
N ASP A 253 0.52 -24.95 15.79
CA ASP A 253 -0.13 -25.88 16.71
C ASP A 253 -1.67 -25.81 16.62
N ARG A 254 -2.23 -24.64 16.36
CA ARG A 254 -3.66 -24.46 16.12
C ARG A 254 -4.11 -25.07 14.80
N ILE A 255 -3.35 -24.85 13.72
CA ILE A 255 -3.62 -25.44 12.41
C ILE A 255 -3.59 -26.98 12.49
N ARG A 256 -2.63 -27.55 13.21
CA ARG A 256 -2.53 -29.01 13.40
C ARG A 256 -3.71 -29.63 14.16
N LYS A 257 -4.34 -28.85 15.04
CA LYS A 257 -5.53 -29.30 15.82
C LYS A 257 -6.83 -29.07 15.07
N ALA A 258 -6.86 -28.18 14.09
CA ALA A 258 -8.04 -27.86 13.33
C ALA A 258 -8.44 -29.03 12.39
N ALA A 259 -9.72 -29.21 12.20
CA ALA A 259 -10.24 -30.20 11.26
C ALA A 259 -10.45 -29.61 9.86
N ARG A 260 -10.71 -28.30 9.78
CA ARG A 260 -11.06 -27.59 8.53
C ARG A 260 -10.40 -26.21 8.44
N PRO A 261 -9.06 -26.14 8.53
CA PRO A 261 -8.35 -24.86 8.44
C PRO A 261 -8.36 -24.29 7.01
N VAL A 262 -8.34 -22.96 6.92
CA VAL A 262 -8.25 -22.21 5.64
C VAL A 262 -7.29 -21.05 5.80
N ILE A 263 -6.44 -20.80 4.80
CA ILE A 263 -5.73 -19.54 4.65
C ILE A 263 -6.60 -18.56 3.85
N ASN A 264 -6.75 -17.36 4.34
CA ASN A 264 -7.29 -16.24 3.60
C ASN A 264 -6.15 -15.30 3.22
N ALA A 265 -5.69 -15.38 1.97
CA ALA A 265 -4.58 -14.58 1.46
C ALA A 265 -5.07 -13.21 0.99
N GLY A 266 -4.49 -12.15 1.54
CA GLY A 266 -4.79 -10.76 1.21
C GLY A 266 -3.68 -10.06 0.43
N ASN A 267 -3.99 -8.91 -0.15
CA ASN A 267 -3.05 -8.11 -0.94
C ASN A 267 -1.83 -7.60 -0.14
N GLY A 268 -1.93 -7.55 1.20
CA GLY A 268 -0.81 -7.23 2.07
C GLY A 268 0.41 -8.15 1.88
N ILE A 269 0.20 -9.40 1.48
CA ILE A 269 1.29 -10.34 1.12
C ILE A 269 2.11 -9.80 -0.04
N ARG A 270 1.42 -9.31 -1.08
CA ARG A 270 2.07 -8.74 -2.26
C ARG A 270 2.73 -7.40 -1.95
N ILE A 271 2.04 -6.51 -1.22
CA ILE A 271 2.56 -5.21 -0.80
C ILE A 271 3.84 -5.37 0.01
N ALA A 272 3.90 -6.37 0.91
CA ALA A 272 5.08 -6.70 1.70
C ALA A 272 6.23 -7.34 0.88
N GLY A 273 6.01 -7.63 -0.42
CA GLY A 273 6.99 -8.36 -1.25
C GLY A 273 7.21 -9.80 -0.74
N ALA A 274 6.17 -10.44 -0.23
CA ALA A 274 6.24 -11.73 0.47
C ALA A 274 5.60 -12.90 -0.31
N HIS A 275 5.36 -12.73 -1.61
CA HIS A 275 4.65 -13.73 -2.40
C HIS A 275 5.38 -15.08 -2.46
N GLU A 276 6.69 -15.09 -2.69
CA GLU A 276 7.47 -16.33 -2.79
C GLU A 276 7.41 -17.12 -1.49
N ILE A 277 7.69 -16.46 -0.36
CA ILE A 277 7.66 -17.12 0.95
C ILE A 277 6.22 -17.53 1.34
N PHE A 278 5.21 -16.79 0.90
CA PHE A 278 3.80 -17.19 1.08
C PHE A 278 3.50 -18.52 0.38
N MET A 279 3.97 -18.69 -0.85
CA MET A 279 3.79 -19.94 -1.59
C MET A 279 4.48 -21.11 -0.88
N ASP A 280 5.70 -20.90 -0.39
CA ASP A 280 6.44 -21.92 0.36
C ASP A 280 5.72 -22.31 1.67
N VAL A 281 5.25 -21.32 2.43
CA VAL A 281 4.48 -21.54 3.67
C VAL A 281 3.16 -22.25 3.39
N ALA A 282 2.42 -21.82 2.36
CA ALA A 282 1.15 -22.46 1.99
C ALA A 282 1.33 -23.93 1.60
N GLU A 283 2.38 -24.25 0.82
CA GLU A 283 2.71 -25.61 0.44
C GLU A 283 3.15 -26.47 1.63
N LYS A 284 3.98 -25.93 2.55
CA LYS A 284 4.39 -26.61 3.79
C LYS A 284 3.21 -26.86 4.73
N LEU A 285 2.29 -25.91 4.85
CA LEU A 285 1.06 -26.07 5.62
C LEU A 285 0.12 -27.12 4.99
N GLY A 286 -0.03 -27.11 3.67
CA GLY A 286 -0.88 -28.04 2.95
C GLY A 286 -2.39 -27.84 3.14
N ILE A 287 -2.80 -26.63 3.55
CA ILE A 287 -4.21 -26.31 3.82
C ILE A 287 -4.84 -25.51 2.68
N PRO A 288 -6.17 -25.57 2.48
CA PRO A 288 -6.86 -24.83 1.44
C PRO A 288 -6.61 -23.32 1.55
N VAL A 289 -6.44 -22.67 0.40
CA VAL A 289 -6.21 -21.21 0.27
C VAL A 289 -7.39 -20.58 -0.46
N ILE A 290 -7.90 -19.49 0.10
CA ILE A 290 -8.84 -18.58 -0.55
C ILE A 290 -8.21 -17.19 -0.66
N THR A 291 -8.68 -16.40 -1.61
CA THR A 291 -8.25 -15.03 -1.80
C THR A 291 -9.40 -14.04 -1.60
N GLY A 292 -9.06 -12.78 -1.41
CA GLY A 292 -9.99 -11.66 -1.48
C GLY A 292 -10.11 -11.11 -2.90
N TRP A 293 -10.86 -10.01 -3.02
CA TRP A 293 -11.06 -9.29 -4.28
C TRP A 293 -9.76 -8.69 -4.85
N ASP A 294 -8.87 -8.20 -3.98
CA ASP A 294 -7.67 -7.44 -4.37
C ASP A 294 -6.41 -8.32 -4.39
N SER A 295 -6.56 -9.62 -4.17
CA SER A 295 -5.45 -10.57 -3.99
C SER A 295 -5.56 -11.79 -4.87
N GLU A 296 -6.21 -11.66 -6.02
CA GLU A 296 -6.46 -12.75 -6.96
C GLU A 296 -5.16 -13.37 -7.50
N ASP A 297 -4.11 -12.60 -7.56
CA ASP A 297 -2.78 -12.99 -8.03
C ASP A 297 -1.87 -13.59 -6.93
N CYS A 298 -2.37 -13.72 -5.69
CA CYS A 298 -1.62 -14.41 -4.64
C CYS A 298 -1.44 -15.90 -4.90
N MET A 299 -2.36 -16.54 -5.62
CA MET A 299 -2.23 -17.95 -6.00
C MET A 299 -2.96 -18.22 -7.31
N TYR A 300 -2.28 -18.87 -8.26
CA TYR A 300 -2.87 -19.18 -9.56
C TYR A 300 -4.01 -20.21 -9.47
N ASP A 301 -4.97 -20.09 -10.37
CA ASP A 301 -6.24 -20.85 -10.30
C ASP A 301 -6.07 -22.37 -10.34
N ALA A 302 -5.08 -22.88 -11.07
CA ALA A 302 -4.80 -24.32 -11.17
C ALA A 302 -4.04 -24.90 -9.97
N HIS A 303 -3.63 -24.08 -9.00
CA HIS A 303 -2.90 -24.58 -7.82
C HIS A 303 -3.77 -25.56 -7.01
N PRO A 304 -3.24 -26.72 -6.57
CA PRO A 304 -4.03 -27.73 -5.85
C PRO A 304 -4.64 -27.23 -4.53
N LEU A 305 -4.01 -26.29 -3.86
CA LEU A 305 -4.50 -25.71 -2.61
C LEU A 305 -5.50 -24.56 -2.82
N TYR A 306 -5.54 -23.97 -4.02
CA TYR A 306 -6.42 -22.85 -4.29
C TYR A 306 -7.87 -23.29 -4.45
N VAL A 307 -8.76 -22.73 -3.64
CA VAL A 307 -10.19 -23.08 -3.65
C VAL A 307 -11.03 -22.08 -4.42
N GLY A 308 -10.72 -20.79 -4.29
CA GLY A 308 -11.45 -19.71 -4.93
C GLY A 308 -11.43 -18.43 -4.12
N ARG A 309 -12.34 -17.51 -4.44
CA ARG A 309 -12.46 -16.19 -3.80
C ARG A 309 -13.63 -16.14 -2.84
N ALA A 310 -13.41 -15.56 -1.66
CA ALA A 310 -14.49 -15.31 -0.72
C ALA A 310 -15.03 -13.87 -0.83
N GLY A 311 -16.26 -13.67 -0.38
CA GLY A 311 -16.92 -12.38 -0.30
C GLY A 311 -18.08 -12.20 -1.27
N ASN A 312 -18.62 -10.98 -1.34
CA ASN A 312 -19.81 -10.65 -2.15
C ASN A 312 -19.58 -10.86 -3.66
N MET A 313 -18.34 -10.61 -4.10
CA MET A 313 -17.90 -10.79 -5.49
C MET A 313 -17.10 -12.08 -5.66
N GLY A 314 -17.08 -12.92 -4.64
CA GLY A 314 -16.42 -14.21 -4.66
C GLY A 314 -17.23 -15.29 -5.35
N ASP A 315 -16.62 -16.45 -5.46
CA ASP A 315 -17.25 -17.67 -6.00
C ASP A 315 -17.84 -18.56 -4.89
N ARG A 316 -18.60 -19.57 -5.31
CA ARG A 316 -19.21 -20.51 -4.35
C ARG A 316 -18.18 -21.32 -3.58
N PRO A 317 -17.15 -21.92 -4.21
CA PRO A 317 -16.14 -22.70 -3.50
C PRO A 317 -15.42 -21.92 -2.41
N GLY A 318 -14.94 -20.71 -2.72
CA GLY A 318 -14.29 -19.82 -1.74
C GLY A 318 -15.20 -19.46 -0.57
N ASN A 319 -16.46 -19.12 -0.85
CA ASN A 319 -17.45 -18.83 0.20
C ASN A 319 -17.83 -20.08 1.02
N PHE A 320 -17.90 -21.26 0.40
CA PHE A 320 -18.15 -22.49 1.14
C PHE A 320 -16.98 -22.86 2.05
N ALA A 321 -15.75 -22.70 1.58
CA ALA A 321 -14.56 -22.98 2.36
C ALA A 321 -14.53 -22.11 3.63
N ILE A 322 -14.67 -20.78 3.51
CA ILE A 322 -14.63 -19.89 4.66
C ILE A 322 -15.78 -20.13 5.64
N GLN A 323 -17.00 -20.38 5.16
CA GLN A 323 -18.18 -20.57 6.02
C GLN A 323 -18.23 -21.91 6.74
N ASN A 324 -17.48 -22.90 6.28
CA ASN A 324 -17.41 -24.22 6.89
C ASN A 324 -16.06 -24.51 7.58
N SER A 325 -15.15 -23.53 7.59
CA SER A 325 -13.88 -23.66 8.30
C SER A 325 -14.07 -23.66 9.80
N ASP A 326 -13.17 -24.30 10.54
CA ASP A 326 -13.03 -24.21 11.99
C ASP A 326 -11.78 -23.44 12.45
N LEU A 327 -10.92 -23.08 11.49
CA LEU A 327 -9.82 -22.15 11.67
C LEU A 327 -9.59 -21.34 10.40
N VAL A 328 -9.42 -20.03 10.56
CA VAL A 328 -9.03 -19.10 9.49
C VAL A 328 -7.72 -18.44 9.88
N LEU A 329 -6.71 -18.58 9.01
CA LEU A 329 -5.51 -17.77 9.06
C LEU A 329 -5.59 -16.68 7.97
N SER A 330 -5.95 -15.46 8.35
CA SER A 330 -6.05 -14.31 7.44
C SER A 330 -4.77 -13.50 7.49
N ILE A 331 -4.09 -13.34 6.34
CA ILE A 331 -2.80 -12.66 6.22
C ILE A 331 -2.95 -11.46 5.30
N GLY A 332 -2.76 -10.24 5.84
CA GLY A 332 -2.72 -8.98 5.08
C GLY A 332 -4.00 -8.69 4.25
N SER A 333 -5.17 -9.10 4.75
CA SER A 333 -6.42 -9.04 3.98
C SER A 333 -7.29 -7.83 4.29
N ARG A 334 -7.05 -7.11 5.38
CA ARG A 334 -7.93 -6.06 5.89
C ARG A 334 -9.38 -6.51 6.19
N LEU A 335 -9.86 -7.60 5.62
CA LEU A 335 -11.20 -8.15 5.80
C LEU A 335 -12.30 -7.08 5.63
N SER A 336 -12.35 -6.46 4.46
CA SER A 336 -13.33 -5.43 4.13
C SER A 336 -14.75 -5.99 4.09
N ILE A 337 -15.77 -5.12 4.13
CA ILE A 337 -17.18 -5.53 4.00
C ILE A 337 -17.45 -6.31 2.70
N ARG A 338 -16.70 -6.06 1.64
CA ARG A 338 -16.80 -6.87 0.41
C ARG A 338 -16.48 -8.34 0.66
N GLN A 339 -15.56 -8.63 1.58
CA GLN A 339 -15.13 -9.99 1.89
C GLN A 339 -15.96 -10.62 3.01
N VAL A 340 -16.20 -9.90 4.11
CA VAL A 340 -16.95 -10.44 5.24
C VAL A 340 -18.48 -10.32 5.08
N GLY A 341 -18.93 -9.47 4.17
CA GLY A 341 -20.36 -9.19 3.91
C GLY A 341 -20.97 -8.23 4.91
N TYR A 342 -22.18 -7.72 4.58
CA TYR A 342 -22.92 -6.83 5.48
C TYR A 342 -23.36 -7.54 6.77
N ASN A 343 -23.61 -8.84 6.72
CA ASN A 343 -23.89 -9.66 7.90
C ASN A 343 -22.58 -10.28 8.45
N TYR A 344 -21.59 -9.44 8.68
CA TYR A 344 -20.24 -9.83 9.10
C TYR A 344 -20.22 -10.66 10.39
N LYS A 345 -21.23 -10.58 11.25
CA LYS A 345 -21.35 -11.39 12.45
C LYS A 345 -21.46 -12.89 12.17
N THR A 346 -21.85 -13.27 10.96
CA THR A 346 -21.97 -14.67 10.56
C THR A 346 -20.81 -15.16 9.68
N TRP A 347 -19.83 -14.27 9.41
CA TRP A 347 -18.65 -14.64 8.65
C TRP A 347 -17.75 -15.56 9.48
N ALA A 348 -17.32 -16.67 8.89
CA ALA A 348 -16.45 -17.68 9.54
C ALA A 348 -16.93 -18.07 10.95
N ARG A 349 -18.25 -18.21 11.13
CA ARG A 349 -18.97 -18.26 12.42
C ARG A 349 -18.52 -19.36 13.38
N GLU A 350 -17.93 -20.45 12.88
CA GLU A 350 -17.47 -21.60 13.67
C GLU A 350 -15.94 -21.63 13.80
N ALA A 351 -15.25 -20.70 13.14
CA ALA A 351 -13.80 -20.72 13.04
C ALA A 351 -13.14 -19.96 14.19
N PHE A 352 -12.02 -20.46 14.66
CA PHE A 352 -11.02 -19.67 15.36
C PHE A 352 -10.31 -18.79 14.34
N VAL A 353 -10.39 -17.47 14.50
CA VAL A 353 -9.91 -16.51 13.48
C VAL A 353 -8.62 -15.88 13.93
N ILE A 354 -7.54 -16.16 13.19
CA ILE A 354 -6.23 -15.51 13.33
C ILE A 354 -6.14 -14.42 12.25
N VAL A 355 -5.91 -13.18 12.65
CA VAL A 355 -5.83 -12.05 11.72
C VAL A 355 -4.48 -11.37 11.85
N ASN A 356 -3.72 -11.38 10.77
CA ASN A 356 -2.52 -10.58 10.63
C ASN A 356 -2.83 -9.32 9.81
N ASP A 357 -2.47 -8.19 10.36
CA ASP A 357 -2.48 -6.90 9.66
C ASP A 357 -1.34 -6.01 10.17
N ILE A 358 -0.83 -5.16 9.29
CA ILE A 358 0.21 -4.18 9.62
C ILE A 358 -0.36 -2.96 10.34
N ASP A 359 -1.67 -2.76 10.28
CA ASP A 359 -2.39 -1.66 10.91
C ASP A 359 -3.17 -2.19 12.13
N GLU A 360 -2.76 -1.74 13.31
CA GLU A 360 -3.38 -2.15 14.58
C GLU A 360 -4.87 -1.79 14.65
N GLU A 361 -5.27 -0.68 14.01
CA GLU A 361 -6.68 -0.23 14.02
C GLU A 361 -7.57 -1.16 13.17
N GLU A 362 -7.04 -1.75 12.12
CA GLU A 362 -7.75 -2.77 11.33
C GLU A 362 -8.05 -4.03 12.17
N LEU A 363 -7.19 -4.36 13.13
CA LEU A 363 -7.41 -5.50 14.04
C LEU A 363 -8.51 -5.24 15.11
N LYS A 364 -8.86 -3.97 15.33
CA LYS A 364 -9.83 -3.53 16.36
C LYS A 364 -11.22 -3.23 15.79
N LYS A 365 -11.37 -3.22 14.46
CA LYS A 365 -12.63 -2.79 13.84
C LYS A 365 -13.80 -3.73 14.15
N PRO A 366 -15.04 -3.22 14.29
CA PRO A 366 -16.18 -4.00 14.76
C PRO A 366 -16.73 -5.00 13.74
N SER A 367 -16.28 -4.93 12.47
CA SER A 367 -16.72 -5.82 11.39
C SER A 367 -15.97 -7.15 11.30
N ILE A 368 -15.00 -7.37 12.18
CA ILE A 368 -14.28 -8.64 12.26
C ILE A 368 -14.32 -9.19 13.67
N HIS A 369 -14.20 -10.51 13.77
CA HIS A 369 -13.92 -11.22 15.00
C HIS A 369 -12.52 -11.81 14.86
N ALA A 370 -11.59 -11.37 15.69
CA ALA A 370 -10.22 -11.88 15.71
C ALA A 370 -9.96 -12.52 17.08
N ASP A 371 -9.90 -13.86 17.10
CA ASP A 371 -9.55 -14.60 18.34
C ASP A 371 -8.06 -14.44 18.66
N MET A 372 -7.23 -14.32 17.62
CA MET A 372 -5.80 -14.09 17.71
C MET A 372 -5.37 -12.99 16.75
N PRO A 373 -5.38 -11.72 17.19
CA PRO A 373 -4.83 -10.62 16.39
C PRO A 373 -3.30 -10.68 16.40
N VAL A 374 -2.69 -10.52 15.21
CA VAL A 374 -1.23 -10.50 15.01
C VAL A 374 -0.86 -9.19 14.32
N HIS A 375 -0.49 -8.17 15.11
CA HIS A 375 -0.01 -6.89 14.59
C HIS A 375 1.42 -7.06 14.09
N ALA A 376 1.59 -7.29 12.81
CA ALA A 376 2.88 -7.56 12.17
C ALA A 376 2.84 -7.29 10.67
N ASP A 377 4.01 -7.01 10.09
CA ASP A 377 4.21 -7.08 8.65
C ASP A 377 3.98 -8.52 8.17
N ALA A 378 3.29 -8.68 7.04
CA ALA A 378 2.94 -9.99 6.49
C ALA A 378 4.19 -10.83 6.15
N LYS A 379 5.26 -10.16 5.66
CA LYS A 379 6.52 -10.84 5.36
C LYS A 379 7.20 -11.36 6.62
N ASP A 380 7.24 -10.56 7.67
CA ASP A 380 7.85 -10.97 8.93
C ASP A 380 7.11 -12.16 9.56
N LEU A 381 5.77 -12.16 9.51
CA LEU A 381 4.98 -13.30 9.95
C LEU A 381 5.28 -14.56 9.12
N LEU A 382 5.32 -14.44 7.80
CA LEU A 382 5.57 -15.55 6.90
C LEU A 382 6.99 -16.10 7.06
N GLU A 383 8.00 -15.26 7.25
CA GLU A 383 9.38 -15.68 7.56
C GLU A 383 9.44 -16.49 8.85
N GLN A 384 8.75 -16.06 9.91
CA GLN A 384 8.71 -16.80 11.18
C GLN A 384 7.93 -18.11 11.07
N LEU A 385 6.85 -18.14 10.29
CA LEU A 385 6.11 -19.38 10.01
C LEU A 385 6.97 -20.36 9.21
N ASP A 386 7.71 -19.88 8.21
CA ASP A 386 8.57 -20.72 7.38
C ASP A 386 9.65 -21.42 8.19
N LEU A 387 10.36 -20.66 9.02
CA LEU A 387 11.37 -21.17 9.94
C LEU A 387 10.80 -22.23 10.91
N ALA A 388 9.66 -21.93 11.54
CA ALA A 388 9.02 -22.84 12.49
C ALA A 388 8.50 -24.11 11.81
N LEU A 389 8.03 -24.02 10.55
CA LEU A 389 7.59 -25.16 9.75
C LEU A 389 8.75 -26.08 9.39
N ASP A 390 9.90 -25.52 9.02
CA ASP A 390 11.11 -26.31 8.75
C ASP A 390 11.55 -27.12 9.97
N ASP A 391 11.55 -26.51 11.14
CA ASP A 391 11.86 -27.20 12.40
C ASP A 391 10.88 -28.35 12.70
N VAL A 392 9.58 -28.11 12.51
CA VAL A 392 8.54 -29.13 12.73
C VAL A 392 8.67 -30.29 11.74
N LEU A 393 8.89 -29.97 10.44
CA LEU A 393 9.02 -31.00 9.39
C LEU A 393 10.32 -31.81 9.57
N ALA A 394 11.41 -31.19 10.00
CA ALA A 394 12.66 -31.88 10.33
C ALA A 394 12.48 -32.84 11.52
N ALA A 395 11.86 -32.38 12.60
CA ALA A 395 11.58 -33.20 13.77
C ALA A 395 10.62 -34.38 13.49
N GLU A 396 9.70 -34.23 12.53
CA GLU A 396 8.84 -35.32 12.09
C GLU A 396 9.60 -36.32 11.19
N ALA A 397 10.51 -35.82 10.34
CA ALA A 397 11.35 -36.70 9.51
C ALA A 397 12.24 -37.63 10.34
N ASP A 398 12.83 -37.10 11.42
CA ASP A 398 13.70 -37.86 12.33
C ASP A 398 12.97 -38.96 13.11
N ARG A 399 11.63 -38.83 13.25
CA ARG A 399 10.79 -39.83 13.95
C ARG A 399 10.32 -40.97 13.04
N LEU A 400 10.47 -40.85 11.72
CA LEU A 400 10.05 -41.87 10.78
C LEU A 400 11.16 -42.89 10.53
N PRO A 401 10.89 -44.23 10.50
CA PRO A 401 11.85 -45.23 10.04
C PRO A 401 12.30 -44.93 8.62
N GLU A 402 13.58 -45.14 8.30
CA GLU A 402 14.18 -44.92 6.96
C GLU A 402 13.37 -45.58 5.83
N SER A 403 12.70 -46.69 6.12
CA SER A 403 11.85 -47.42 5.15
C SER A 403 10.56 -46.68 4.74
N LEU A 404 10.16 -45.61 5.45
CA LEU A 404 8.97 -44.79 5.20
C LEU A 404 9.28 -43.37 4.78
N SER A 405 10.57 -42.98 4.74
CA SER A 405 11.00 -41.67 4.26
C SER A 405 10.87 -41.60 2.74
N ARG A 406 9.76 -41.04 2.25
CA ARG A 406 9.64 -40.66 0.84
C ARG A 406 10.35 -39.34 0.62
N PRO A 407 11.23 -39.21 -0.40
CA PRO A 407 11.76 -37.92 -0.78
C PRO A 407 10.62 -37.10 -1.40
N GLY A 408 10.12 -36.11 -0.68
CA GLY A 408 9.11 -35.18 -1.13
C GLY A 408 8.74 -34.20 -0.01
N ARG A 409 8.44 -32.98 -0.36
CA ARG A 409 7.97 -31.95 0.59
C ARG A 409 6.81 -32.52 1.42
N LYS A 410 6.99 -32.63 2.74
CA LYS A 410 5.90 -33.04 3.63
C LYS A 410 5.07 -31.82 4.01
N GLN A 411 3.78 -32.03 4.05
CA GLN A 411 2.80 -31.08 4.56
C GLN A 411 2.48 -31.43 6.01
N ILE A 412 2.26 -30.43 6.85
CA ILE A 412 1.90 -30.66 8.26
C ILE A 412 0.42 -31.00 8.46
N PHE A 413 -0.42 -30.74 7.46
CA PHE A 413 -1.86 -31.02 7.49
C PHE A 413 -2.17 -32.26 6.64
N ASP A 414 -2.84 -33.21 7.23
CA ASP A 414 -3.16 -34.51 6.63
C ASP A 414 -4.46 -34.53 5.81
N GLY A 415 -5.03 -33.35 5.53
CA GLY A 415 -6.27 -33.19 4.79
C GLY A 415 -7.52 -33.04 5.66
N GLY A 416 -7.43 -33.24 6.98
CA GLY A 416 -8.51 -32.98 7.96
C GLY A 416 -9.80 -33.78 7.75
N LYS A 417 -10.89 -33.30 8.35
CA LYS A 417 -12.24 -33.87 8.24
C LYS A 417 -13.11 -33.04 7.32
N GLY A 418 -13.59 -33.65 6.24
CA GLY A 418 -14.48 -33.01 5.26
C GLY A 418 -15.91 -33.55 5.35
N LEU A 419 -16.58 -33.57 4.20
CA LEU A 419 -17.95 -34.07 4.06
C LEU A 419 -17.96 -35.51 3.63
N ARG A 420 -18.79 -36.34 4.30
CA ARG A 420 -18.94 -37.77 4.01
C ARG A 420 -17.61 -38.52 4.19
N GLU A 421 -17.16 -39.24 3.16
CA GLU A 421 -15.92 -40.03 3.16
C GLU A 421 -14.70 -39.24 2.67
N MET A 422 -14.88 -37.97 2.24
CA MET A 422 -13.80 -37.08 1.79
C MET A 422 -13.16 -36.36 2.96
N ASN A 423 -11.86 -36.12 2.88
CA ASN A 423 -11.21 -35.19 3.78
C ASN A 423 -11.50 -33.71 3.43
N TRP A 424 -11.03 -32.76 4.24
CA TRP A 424 -11.31 -31.32 4.05
C TRP A 424 -10.78 -30.79 2.72
N SER A 425 -9.53 -31.09 2.38
CA SER A 425 -8.91 -30.64 1.13
C SER A 425 -9.64 -31.21 -0.10
N GLN A 426 -10.04 -32.48 -0.05
CA GLN A 426 -10.85 -33.11 -1.09
C GLN A 426 -12.25 -32.50 -1.20
N THR A 427 -12.84 -32.12 -0.07
CA THR A 427 -14.14 -31.41 -0.05
C THR A 427 -14.04 -30.06 -0.74
N CYS A 428 -12.99 -29.28 -0.46
CA CYS A 428 -12.75 -27.99 -1.11
C CYS A 428 -12.48 -28.16 -2.62
N ALA A 429 -11.67 -29.12 -3.00
CA ALA A 429 -11.41 -29.45 -4.41
C ALA A 429 -12.70 -29.86 -5.16
N MET A 430 -13.53 -30.69 -4.53
CA MET A 430 -14.84 -31.10 -5.09
C MET A 430 -15.75 -29.88 -5.30
N TRP A 431 -15.79 -28.93 -4.37
CA TRP A 431 -16.58 -27.70 -4.56
C TRP A 431 -16.05 -26.87 -5.74
N LYS A 432 -14.73 -26.74 -5.89
CA LYS A 432 -14.11 -26.04 -7.02
C LYS A 432 -14.49 -26.65 -8.35
N GLU A 433 -14.43 -27.98 -8.46
CA GLU A 433 -14.81 -28.71 -9.67
C GLU A 433 -16.32 -28.61 -9.96
N ARG A 434 -17.17 -28.71 -8.92
CA ARG A 434 -18.62 -28.72 -9.08
C ARG A 434 -19.23 -27.36 -9.40
N TYR A 435 -18.56 -26.27 -8.96
CA TYR A 435 -19.07 -24.90 -9.10
C TYR A 435 -18.07 -23.98 -9.81
N PRO A 436 -17.64 -24.33 -11.04
CA PRO A 436 -16.72 -23.48 -11.79
C PRO A 436 -17.35 -22.12 -12.11
N VAL A 437 -16.52 -21.07 -12.13
CA VAL A 437 -16.95 -19.71 -12.48
C VAL A 437 -17.36 -19.62 -13.94
N VAL A 438 -16.58 -20.26 -14.82
CA VAL A 438 -16.85 -20.32 -16.26
C VAL A 438 -17.51 -21.65 -16.59
N LEU A 439 -18.73 -21.59 -17.13
CA LEU A 439 -19.54 -22.76 -17.45
C LEU A 439 -19.52 -23.03 -18.95
N PRO A 440 -19.70 -24.31 -19.40
CA PRO A 440 -19.81 -24.65 -20.84
C PRO A 440 -20.82 -23.77 -21.58
N LYS A 441 -21.98 -23.50 -20.98
CA LYS A 441 -23.01 -22.65 -21.55
C LYS A 441 -22.58 -21.21 -21.87
N HIS A 442 -21.45 -20.72 -21.28
CA HIS A 442 -20.94 -19.39 -21.59
C HIS A 442 -20.28 -19.34 -22.97
N PHE A 443 -19.93 -20.49 -23.54
CA PHE A 443 -19.40 -20.65 -24.91
C PHE A 443 -20.47 -20.96 -25.94
N GLU A 444 -21.71 -21.26 -25.49
CA GLU A 444 -22.83 -21.57 -26.35
C GLU A 444 -23.50 -20.27 -26.80
N HIS A 445 -23.09 -19.72 -27.94
CA HIS A 445 -23.72 -18.57 -28.57
C HIS A 445 -23.79 -18.76 -30.08
N GLY A 446 -24.85 -18.26 -30.69
CA GLY A 446 -24.97 -18.19 -32.14
C GLY A 446 -24.07 -17.13 -32.73
N ASP A 447 -23.80 -17.19 -34.03
CA ASP A 447 -22.85 -16.29 -34.74
C ASP A 447 -23.19 -14.79 -34.61
N GLU A 448 -24.43 -14.44 -34.32
CA GLU A 448 -24.90 -13.06 -34.16
C GLU A 448 -25.08 -12.64 -32.68
N ALA A 449 -24.84 -13.55 -31.73
CA ALA A 449 -25.01 -13.22 -30.30
C ALA A 449 -23.80 -12.45 -29.73
N PRO A 450 -24.00 -11.54 -28.77
CA PRO A 450 -22.91 -10.92 -28.05
C PRO A 450 -22.02 -11.95 -27.34
N VAL A 451 -20.70 -11.78 -27.41
CA VAL A 451 -19.75 -12.65 -26.75
C VAL A 451 -19.96 -12.61 -25.23
N ASN A 452 -20.06 -13.77 -24.60
CA ASN A 452 -20.16 -13.86 -23.16
C ASN A 452 -18.85 -13.43 -22.50
N VAL A 453 -18.91 -12.48 -21.57
CA VAL A 453 -17.71 -11.92 -20.92
C VAL A 453 -16.88 -12.96 -20.18
N TYR A 454 -17.48 -13.97 -19.56
CA TYR A 454 -16.75 -15.04 -18.87
C TYR A 454 -16.00 -15.95 -19.84
N ALA A 455 -16.62 -16.29 -20.98
CA ALA A 455 -15.95 -17.03 -22.05
C ALA A 455 -14.79 -16.23 -22.65
N PHE A 456 -15.02 -14.94 -22.95
CA PHE A 456 -14.00 -14.04 -23.48
C PHE A 456 -12.79 -13.93 -22.56
N ILE A 457 -13.01 -13.64 -21.27
CA ILE A 457 -11.90 -13.53 -20.29
C ILE A 457 -11.15 -14.85 -20.18
N LYS A 458 -11.86 -15.98 -20.16
CA LYS A 458 -11.24 -17.31 -20.09
C LYS A 458 -10.28 -17.57 -21.25
N GLU A 459 -10.71 -17.26 -22.48
CA GLU A 459 -9.90 -17.45 -23.70
C GLU A 459 -8.69 -16.51 -23.73
N VAL A 460 -8.84 -15.27 -23.26
CA VAL A 460 -7.74 -14.30 -23.24
C VAL A 460 -6.72 -14.59 -22.15
N SER A 461 -7.13 -15.25 -21.04
CA SER A 461 -6.29 -15.54 -19.88
C SER A 461 -5.64 -16.92 -19.91
N SER A 462 -5.97 -17.76 -20.87
CA SER A 462 -5.42 -19.10 -21.06
C SER A 462 -4.25 -19.08 -22.04
#